data_caad1d757be1fa21911f85345efe5c27
#
_entry.id   caad1d757be1fa21911f85345efe5c27
#
_cell.length_a   1.000
_cell.length_b   1.000
_cell.length_c   1.000
_cell.angle_alpha   90.00
_cell.angle_beta   90.00
_cell.angle_gamma   90.00
#
_symmetry.space_group_name_H-M   'P 1'
#
loop_
_entity.id
_entity.type
_entity.pdbx_description
1 polymer ?
#
loop_
_entity_poly.entity_id
_entity_poly.type
_entity_poly.pdbx_seq_one_letter_code
_entity_poly.pdbx_strand_id
1 'polypeptide(L)'
;LANLEDKSSGSIKFNKDNIILGYMLQKDSLFPWLTILDNCLLGLEIKNIKTEDNISYVNHLLDSYGLAEFKNKYPSSLSGGMRQRVALIRTLAIHPDILLLDEPFSALDAMTRVALADDLYKMIKKEGKTVLMVTHDIAEAVSLSDIVIVLTKRPATLKSIYEIKFEERGTPFENRKKKEFSIYYDKIWRDLDVHI
;
A
#
# COMPACT_ATOMS: atom_id res chain seq x y z
N LEU A 1 -11.43 5.90 -8.63
CA LEU A 1 -11.85 4.92 -7.61
C LEU A 1 -12.14 5.60 -6.28
N ALA A 2 -11.26 6.46 -5.79
CA ALA A 2 -11.44 7.16 -4.51
C ALA A 2 -12.51 8.28 -4.52
N ASN A 3 -13.20 8.48 -5.63
CA ASN A 3 -14.21 9.53 -5.82
C ASN A 3 -13.69 10.97 -5.60
N LEU A 4 -12.39 11.19 -5.80
CA LEU A 4 -11.77 12.51 -5.70
C LEU A 4 -11.95 13.33 -6.97
N GLU A 5 -12.10 12.66 -8.11
CA GLU A 5 -12.37 13.25 -9.41
C GLU A 5 -13.35 12.39 -10.22
N ASP A 6 -14.14 13.04 -11.07
CA ASP A 6 -15.06 12.38 -11.98
C ASP A 6 -14.31 11.74 -13.16
N LYS A 7 -14.77 10.57 -13.57
CA LYS A 7 -14.24 9.93 -14.78
C LYS A 7 -14.71 10.65 -16.04
N SER A 8 -13.82 10.85 -17.00
CA SER A 8 -14.17 11.46 -18.29
C SER A 8 -15.02 10.52 -19.15
N SER A 9 -14.83 9.21 -19.05
CA SER A 9 -15.58 8.19 -19.80
C SER A 9 -15.44 6.80 -19.17
N GLY A 10 -16.16 5.82 -19.71
CA GLY A 10 -16.09 4.43 -19.26
C GLY A 10 -16.93 4.14 -18.01
N SER A 11 -16.80 2.93 -17.48
CA SER A 11 -17.50 2.49 -16.27
C SER A 11 -16.57 1.76 -15.32
N ILE A 12 -16.83 1.90 -14.02
CA ILE A 12 -16.19 1.13 -12.96
C ILE A 12 -17.28 0.24 -12.37
N LYS A 13 -17.03 -1.07 -12.34
CA LYS A 13 -17.95 -2.05 -11.77
C LYS A 13 -17.25 -2.79 -10.63
N PHE A 14 -17.92 -2.88 -9.51
CA PHE A 14 -17.50 -3.71 -8.38
C PHE A 14 -18.39 -4.96 -8.33
N ASN A 15 -17.83 -6.07 -7.87
CA ASN A 15 -18.56 -7.33 -7.71
C ASN A 15 -19.43 -7.35 -6.43
N LYS A 16 -19.38 -6.29 -5.63
CA LYS A 16 -20.08 -6.16 -4.35
C LYS A 16 -20.61 -4.71 -4.23
N ASP A 17 -21.78 -4.58 -3.65
CA ASP A 17 -22.32 -3.28 -3.25
C ASP A 17 -21.61 -2.76 -1.99
N ASN A 18 -21.59 -1.44 -1.83
CA ASN A 18 -21.02 -0.78 -0.64
C ASN A 18 -19.55 -1.14 -0.36
N ILE A 19 -18.71 -1.11 -1.39
CA ILE A 19 -17.26 -1.31 -1.26
C ILE A 19 -16.64 -0.28 -0.33
N ILE A 20 -15.91 -0.73 0.65
CA ILE A 20 -15.09 0.12 1.52
C ILE A 20 -13.70 0.24 0.91
N LEU A 21 -13.34 1.47 0.53
CA LEU A 21 -12.01 1.78 0.04
C LEU A 21 -11.15 2.32 1.18
N GLY A 22 -9.96 1.75 1.35
CA GLY A 22 -8.90 2.32 2.17
C GLY A 22 -7.92 3.04 1.26
N TYR A 23 -7.68 4.33 1.48
CA TYR A 23 -6.76 5.10 0.66
C TYR A 23 -5.57 5.60 1.49
N MET A 24 -4.39 5.15 1.11
CA MET A 24 -3.12 5.60 1.68
C MET A 24 -2.47 6.56 0.70
N LEU A 25 -2.32 7.79 1.15
CA LEU A 25 -1.66 8.87 0.40
C LEU A 25 -0.15 8.67 0.35
N GLN A 26 0.52 9.30 -0.61
CA GLN A 26 1.98 9.32 -0.76
C GLN A 26 2.70 9.77 0.52
N LYS A 27 2.17 10.79 1.20
CA LYS A 27 2.62 11.20 2.53
C LYS A 27 1.82 10.46 3.60
N ASP A 28 2.44 10.15 4.73
CA ASP A 28 1.77 9.49 5.86
C ASP A 28 0.54 10.25 6.36
N SER A 29 0.53 11.57 6.22
CA SER A 29 -0.59 12.45 6.58
C SER A 29 -1.17 12.16 7.97
N LEU A 30 -0.29 11.81 8.93
CA LEU A 30 -0.69 11.63 10.31
C LEU A 30 -0.97 12.99 10.96
N PHE A 31 -1.98 13.03 11.80
CA PHE A 31 -2.31 14.23 12.56
C PHE A 31 -1.31 14.41 13.70
N PRO A 32 -0.48 15.46 13.69
CA PRO A 32 0.63 15.61 14.64
C PRO A 32 0.17 15.85 16.09
N TRP A 33 -1.06 16.25 16.30
CA TRP A 33 -1.66 16.48 17.62
C TRP A 33 -2.41 15.27 18.19
N LEU A 34 -2.55 14.20 17.42
CA LEU A 34 -3.12 12.93 17.85
C LEU A 34 -2.02 11.94 18.22
N THR A 35 -2.29 11.08 19.19
CA THR A 35 -1.41 9.94 19.47
C THR A 35 -1.39 8.96 18.28
N ILE A 36 -0.47 8.02 18.28
CA ILE A 36 -0.40 6.97 17.26
C ILE A 36 -1.67 6.13 17.27
N LEU A 37 -2.16 5.75 18.45
CA LEU A 37 -3.42 5.02 18.58
C LEU A 37 -4.61 5.84 18.05
N ASP A 38 -4.72 7.11 18.44
CA ASP A 38 -5.83 7.96 17.97
C ASP A 38 -5.79 8.18 16.46
N ASN A 39 -4.59 8.34 15.87
CA ASN A 39 -4.43 8.37 14.43
C ASN A 39 -5.00 7.09 13.77
N CYS A 40 -4.72 5.91 14.33
CA CYS A 40 -5.23 4.65 13.79
C CYS A 40 -6.74 4.49 13.98
N LEU A 41 -7.31 5.00 15.07
CA LEU A 41 -8.74 4.87 15.38
C LEU A 41 -9.62 5.91 14.67
N LEU A 42 -9.04 6.96 14.11
CA LEU A 42 -9.78 8.09 13.54
C LEU A 42 -10.81 7.68 12.47
N GLY A 43 -10.44 6.76 11.58
CA GLY A 43 -11.35 6.25 10.55
C GLY A 43 -12.57 5.51 11.11
N LEU A 44 -12.38 4.82 12.24
CA LEU A 44 -13.45 4.13 12.97
C LEU A 44 -14.41 5.14 13.63
N GLU A 45 -13.86 6.23 14.18
CA GLU A 45 -14.66 7.33 14.78
C GLU A 45 -15.51 8.03 13.72
N ILE A 46 -14.91 8.43 12.60
CA ILE A 46 -15.62 9.12 11.50
C ILE A 46 -16.75 8.24 10.95
N LYS A 47 -16.56 6.94 10.87
CA LYS A 47 -17.57 5.98 10.36
C LYS A 47 -18.57 5.54 11.44
N ASN A 48 -18.42 5.96 12.71
CA ASN A 48 -19.21 5.52 13.85
C ASN A 48 -19.19 3.98 14.06
N ILE A 49 -18.05 3.35 13.81
CA ILE A 49 -17.83 1.90 13.97
C ILE A 49 -16.70 1.60 14.99
N LYS A 50 -16.41 2.51 15.90
CA LYS A 50 -15.40 2.35 16.96
C LYS A 50 -15.93 1.45 18.07
N THR A 51 -15.98 0.13 17.80
CA THR A 51 -16.35 -0.91 18.75
C THR A 51 -15.12 -1.43 19.50
N GLU A 52 -15.32 -2.16 20.61
CA GLU A 52 -14.23 -2.81 21.36
C GLU A 52 -13.45 -3.80 20.47
N ASP A 53 -14.12 -4.55 19.60
CA ASP A 53 -13.50 -5.47 18.65
C ASP A 53 -12.59 -4.74 17.68
N ASN A 54 -13.06 -3.61 17.11
CA ASN A 54 -12.27 -2.82 16.17
C ASN A 54 -11.06 -2.13 16.86
N ILE A 55 -11.23 -1.69 18.10
CA ILE A 55 -10.13 -1.17 18.92
C ILE A 55 -9.11 -2.28 19.21
N SER A 56 -9.56 -3.47 19.56
CA SER A 56 -8.71 -4.64 19.80
C SER A 56 -7.94 -5.03 18.54
N TYR A 57 -8.60 -5.03 17.37
CA TYR A 57 -7.95 -5.26 16.08
C TYR A 57 -6.84 -4.26 15.78
N VAL A 58 -7.09 -2.96 15.97
CA VAL A 58 -6.06 -1.91 15.79
C VAL A 58 -4.89 -2.12 16.74
N ASN A 59 -5.16 -2.45 18.01
CA ASN A 59 -4.11 -2.76 18.97
C ASN A 59 -3.28 -3.97 18.54
N HIS A 60 -3.93 -5.03 18.04
CA HIS A 60 -3.24 -6.21 17.52
C HIS A 60 -2.36 -5.86 16.32
N LEU A 61 -2.81 -5.00 15.41
CA LEU A 61 -1.97 -4.52 14.30
C LEU A 61 -0.76 -3.74 14.81
N LEU A 62 -0.95 -2.79 15.73
CA LEU A 62 0.15 -2.02 16.31
C LEU A 62 1.19 -2.94 16.98
N ASP A 63 0.74 -3.96 17.72
CA ASP A 63 1.62 -4.93 18.37
C ASP A 63 2.37 -5.79 17.34
N SER A 64 1.66 -6.31 16.34
CA SER A 64 2.21 -7.18 15.28
C SER A 64 3.27 -6.48 14.43
N TYR A 65 3.20 -5.16 14.30
CA TYR A 65 4.12 -4.37 13.46
C TYR A 65 5.11 -3.51 14.26
N GLY A 66 5.35 -3.89 15.53
CA GLY A 66 6.40 -3.33 16.38
C GLY A 66 6.14 -1.90 16.83
N LEU A 67 4.88 -1.51 16.97
CA LEU A 67 4.45 -0.16 17.37
C LEU A 67 3.76 -0.13 18.74
N ALA A 68 3.76 -1.25 19.49
CA ALA A 68 3.11 -1.35 20.80
C ALA A 68 3.53 -0.26 21.78
N GLU A 69 4.84 -0.02 21.90
CA GLU A 69 5.40 0.96 22.84
C GLU A 69 5.15 2.43 22.43
N PHE A 70 4.73 2.63 21.17
CA PHE A 70 4.52 3.96 20.60
C PHE A 70 3.05 4.39 20.60
N LYS A 71 2.12 3.56 21.03
CA LYS A 71 0.66 3.81 21.00
C LYS A 71 0.28 5.20 21.53
N ASN A 72 0.87 5.57 22.66
CA ASN A 72 0.60 6.83 23.36
C ASN A 72 1.60 7.95 23.00
N LYS A 73 2.46 7.72 22.00
CA LYS A 73 3.38 8.74 21.49
C LYS A 73 2.75 9.49 20.32
N TYR A 74 3.38 10.60 19.93
CA TYR A 74 2.97 11.43 18.79
C TYR A 74 3.81 11.11 17.55
N PRO A 75 3.32 11.42 16.34
CA PRO A 75 4.05 11.16 15.09
C PRO A 75 5.48 11.71 15.05
N SER A 76 5.75 12.80 15.75
CA SER A 76 7.08 13.42 15.84
C SER A 76 8.15 12.52 16.48
N SER A 77 7.75 11.52 17.27
CA SER A 77 8.67 10.56 17.91
C SER A 77 9.01 9.35 17.03
N LEU A 78 8.44 9.25 15.83
CA LEU A 78 8.59 8.09 14.95
C LEU A 78 9.56 8.35 13.80
N SER A 79 10.26 7.30 13.36
CA SER A 79 10.98 7.30 12.07
C SER A 79 9.99 7.37 10.89
N GLY A 80 10.49 7.70 9.68
CA GLY A 80 9.66 7.72 8.47
C GLY A 80 8.97 6.38 8.19
N GLY A 81 9.71 5.28 8.30
CA GLY A 81 9.14 3.92 8.12
C GLY A 81 8.10 3.57 9.17
N MET A 82 8.28 3.99 10.43
CA MET A 82 7.28 3.78 11.48
C MET A 82 6.01 4.58 11.19
N ARG A 83 6.13 5.86 10.74
CA ARG A 83 4.95 6.65 10.34
C ARG A 83 4.19 6.02 9.18
N GLN A 84 4.89 5.46 8.18
CA GLN A 84 4.24 4.74 7.08
C GLN A 84 3.49 3.49 7.56
N ARG A 85 4.05 2.72 8.50
CA ARG A 85 3.32 1.60 9.13
C ARG A 85 2.05 2.08 9.84
N VAL A 86 2.12 3.17 10.59
CA VAL A 86 0.93 3.77 11.24
C VAL A 86 -0.12 4.18 10.22
N ALA A 87 0.28 4.85 9.12
CA ALA A 87 -0.64 5.23 8.05
C ALA A 87 -1.32 4.03 7.41
N LEU A 88 -0.58 2.94 7.21
CA LEU A 88 -1.14 1.69 6.70
C LEU A 88 -2.12 1.05 7.69
N ILE A 89 -1.77 0.97 8.98
CA ILE A 89 -2.65 0.45 10.04
C ILE A 89 -3.93 1.28 10.13
N ARG A 90 -3.83 2.62 10.08
CA ARG A 90 -4.98 3.52 10.02
C ARG A 90 -5.90 3.20 8.83
N THR A 91 -5.30 2.89 7.68
CA THR A 91 -6.05 2.56 6.47
C THR A 91 -6.71 1.18 6.57
N LEU A 92 -6.07 0.22 7.22
CA LEU A 92 -6.62 -1.12 7.46
C LEU A 92 -7.69 -1.15 8.55
N ALA A 93 -7.62 -0.23 9.51
CA ALA A 93 -8.51 -0.19 10.68
C ALA A 93 -10.00 -0.20 10.30
N ILE A 94 -10.36 0.41 9.17
CA ILE A 94 -11.76 0.46 8.68
C ILE A 94 -12.19 -0.81 7.92
N HIS A 95 -11.41 -1.88 7.98
CA HIS A 95 -11.63 -3.15 7.26
C HIS A 95 -11.94 -2.96 5.76
N PRO A 96 -11.08 -2.29 4.98
CA PRO A 96 -11.36 -2.02 3.58
C PRO A 96 -11.46 -3.31 2.77
N ASP A 97 -12.31 -3.30 1.73
CA ASP A 97 -12.36 -4.35 0.71
C ASP A 97 -11.18 -4.20 -0.28
N ILE A 98 -10.84 -2.95 -0.59
CA ILE A 98 -9.75 -2.60 -1.52
C ILE A 98 -8.86 -1.54 -0.89
N LEU A 99 -7.55 -1.77 -0.94
CA LEU A 99 -6.53 -0.80 -0.56
C LEU A 99 -6.02 -0.06 -1.81
N LEU A 100 -6.08 1.25 -1.78
CA LEU A 100 -5.45 2.12 -2.76
C LEU A 100 -4.19 2.69 -2.13
N LEU A 101 -3.03 2.38 -2.70
CA LEU A 101 -1.72 2.82 -2.21
C LEU A 101 -1.07 3.72 -3.26
N ASP A 102 -0.84 4.97 -2.91
CA ASP A 102 -0.23 5.96 -3.81
C ASP A 102 1.22 6.20 -3.40
N GLU A 103 2.15 5.64 -4.16
CA GLU A 103 3.59 5.71 -3.91
C GLU A 103 4.00 5.46 -2.44
N PRO A 104 3.60 4.34 -1.83
CA PRO A 104 3.68 4.15 -0.38
C PRO A 104 5.10 4.17 0.19
N PHE A 105 6.12 4.09 -0.67
CA PHE A 105 7.52 4.01 -0.24
C PHE A 105 8.40 5.17 -0.72
N SER A 106 7.86 6.13 -1.47
CA SER A 106 8.65 7.17 -2.16
C SER A 106 9.47 8.08 -1.23
N ALA A 107 9.00 8.29 0.00
CA ALA A 107 9.64 9.15 0.99
C ALA A 107 10.71 8.44 1.86
N LEU A 108 11.06 7.17 1.53
CA LEU A 108 11.93 6.34 2.37
C LEU A 108 13.28 6.10 1.71
N ASP A 109 14.30 5.93 2.55
CA ASP A 109 15.61 5.42 2.11
C ASP A 109 15.51 3.97 1.61
N ALA A 110 16.49 3.54 0.81
CA ALA A 110 16.46 2.25 0.13
C ALA A 110 16.33 1.04 1.08
N MET A 111 16.99 1.07 2.24
CA MET A 111 16.96 -0.05 3.20
C MET A 111 15.60 -0.13 3.88
N THR A 112 15.09 0.99 4.37
CA THR A 112 13.76 1.08 5.00
C THR A 112 12.66 0.70 4.01
N ARG A 113 12.79 1.10 2.74
CA ARG A 113 11.86 0.77 1.67
C ARG A 113 11.72 -0.74 1.47
N VAL A 114 12.85 -1.47 1.38
CA VAL A 114 12.83 -2.93 1.20
C VAL A 114 12.18 -3.62 2.39
N ALA A 115 12.54 -3.24 3.61
CA ALA A 115 11.95 -3.82 4.81
C ALA A 115 10.44 -3.56 4.90
N LEU A 116 10.02 -2.31 4.59
CA LEU A 116 8.61 -1.95 4.64
C LEU A 116 7.79 -2.63 3.52
N ALA A 117 8.38 -2.87 2.35
CA ALA A 117 7.73 -3.62 1.27
C ALA A 117 7.43 -5.07 1.70
N ASP A 118 8.35 -5.72 2.41
CA ASP A 118 8.15 -7.06 2.96
C ASP A 118 7.06 -7.06 4.06
N ASP A 119 7.07 -6.06 4.94
CA ASP A 119 6.06 -5.91 5.99
C ASP A 119 4.67 -5.69 5.37
N LEU A 120 4.56 -4.78 4.39
CA LEU A 120 3.33 -4.52 3.65
C LEU A 120 2.79 -5.79 2.98
N TYR A 121 3.65 -6.52 2.29
CA TYR A 121 3.27 -7.77 1.62
C TYR A 121 2.71 -8.80 2.59
N LYS A 122 3.39 -9.02 3.71
CA LYS A 122 2.94 -9.94 4.78
C LYS A 122 1.59 -9.51 5.34
N MET A 123 1.42 -8.20 5.60
CA MET A 123 0.19 -7.62 6.10
C MET A 123 -0.98 -7.83 5.14
N ILE A 124 -0.80 -7.51 3.86
CA ILE A 124 -1.81 -7.68 2.82
C ILE A 124 -2.21 -9.15 2.67
N LYS A 125 -1.22 -10.06 2.65
CA LYS A 125 -1.48 -11.50 2.52
C LYS A 125 -2.23 -12.06 3.74
N LYS A 126 -1.85 -11.65 4.95
CA LYS A 126 -2.52 -12.06 6.20
C LYS A 126 -3.97 -11.58 6.23
N GLU A 127 -4.22 -10.35 5.81
CA GLU A 127 -5.56 -9.74 5.81
C GLU A 127 -6.40 -10.12 4.56
N GLY A 128 -5.83 -10.81 3.57
CA GLY A 128 -6.53 -11.26 2.35
C GLY A 128 -7.11 -10.11 1.52
N LYS A 129 -6.43 -8.95 1.46
CA LYS A 129 -6.94 -7.73 0.83
C LYS A 129 -6.57 -7.63 -0.65
N THR A 130 -7.47 -7.05 -1.43
CA THR A 130 -7.17 -6.59 -2.80
C THR A 130 -6.47 -5.24 -2.72
N VAL A 131 -5.37 -5.09 -3.47
CA VAL A 131 -4.56 -3.88 -3.46
C VAL A 131 -4.39 -3.34 -4.87
N LEU A 132 -4.60 -2.04 -5.03
CA LEU A 132 -4.17 -1.27 -6.19
C LEU A 132 -3.10 -0.29 -5.75
N MET A 133 -1.87 -0.52 -6.22
CA MET A 133 -0.71 0.32 -5.90
C MET A 133 -0.28 1.12 -7.11
N VAL A 134 -0.04 2.40 -6.94
CA VAL A 134 0.64 3.26 -7.91
C VAL A 134 2.07 3.45 -7.45
N THR A 135 3.02 3.19 -8.33
CA THR A 135 4.46 3.41 -8.09
C THR A 135 5.17 3.75 -9.39
N HIS A 136 6.25 4.49 -9.30
CA HIS A 136 7.20 4.72 -10.41
C HIS A 136 8.43 3.79 -10.31
N ASP A 137 8.52 2.97 -9.26
CA ASP A 137 9.61 2.02 -9.04
C ASP A 137 9.24 0.65 -9.62
N ILE A 138 9.92 0.24 -10.70
CA ILE A 138 9.70 -1.05 -11.36
C ILE A 138 9.98 -2.22 -10.41
N ALA A 139 10.98 -2.07 -9.54
CA ALA A 139 11.34 -3.13 -8.61
C ALA A 139 10.25 -3.38 -7.56
N GLU A 140 9.58 -2.32 -7.11
CA GLU A 140 8.39 -2.44 -6.25
C GLU A 140 7.25 -3.12 -7.01
N ALA A 141 6.92 -2.61 -8.21
CA ALA A 141 5.85 -3.17 -9.03
C ALA A 141 6.03 -4.66 -9.27
N VAL A 142 7.20 -5.09 -9.72
CA VAL A 142 7.48 -6.51 -10.05
C VAL A 142 7.52 -7.38 -8.78
N SER A 143 8.15 -6.91 -7.70
CA SER A 143 8.33 -7.74 -6.50
C SER A 143 7.06 -7.95 -5.67
N LEU A 144 6.14 -6.98 -5.70
CA LEU A 144 4.93 -6.96 -4.86
C LEU A 144 3.68 -7.46 -5.59
N SER A 145 3.51 -7.15 -6.89
CA SER A 145 2.22 -7.28 -7.56
C SER A 145 2.03 -8.63 -8.25
N ASP A 146 0.79 -9.07 -8.37
CA ASP A 146 0.39 -10.20 -9.21
C ASP A 146 0.22 -9.76 -10.67
N ILE A 147 -0.20 -8.50 -10.88
CA ILE A 147 -0.39 -7.89 -12.19
C ILE A 147 0.25 -6.50 -12.18
N VAL A 148 1.03 -6.19 -13.20
CA VAL A 148 1.58 -4.84 -13.44
C VAL A 148 0.97 -4.25 -14.70
N ILE A 149 0.42 -3.06 -14.57
CA ILE A 149 -0.18 -2.28 -15.65
C ILE A 149 0.77 -1.12 -15.97
N VAL A 150 1.27 -1.06 -17.18
CA VAL A 150 2.14 0.02 -17.66
C VAL A 150 1.31 1.06 -18.42
N LEU A 151 1.46 2.31 -18.05
CA LEU A 151 0.80 3.44 -18.72
C LEU A 151 1.78 4.22 -19.59
N THR A 152 1.26 4.84 -20.66
CA THR A 152 2.05 5.74 -21.52
C THR A 152 2.30 7.09 -20.84
N LYS A 153 3.17 7.93 -21.44
CA LYS A 153 3.26 9.36 -21.12
C LYS A 153 1.92 10.05 -21.40
N ARG A 154 1.74 11.25 -20.83
CA ARG A 154 0.50 12.02 -20.99
C ARG A 154 0.24 12.39 -22.47
N PRO A 155 -1.02 12.26 -22.93
CA PRO A 155 -2.19 11.71 -22.23
C PRO A 155 -2.04 10.21 -21.98
N ALA A 156 -2.18 9.79 -20.72
CA ALA A 156 -1.88 8.42 -20.29
C ALA A 156 -2.94 7.44 -20.81
N THR A 157 -2.47 6.38 -21.49
CA THR A 157 -3.27 5.25 -21.94
C THR A 157 -2.62 3.95 -21.52
N LEU A 158 -3.34 2.86 -21.59
CA LEU A 158 -2.80 1.53 -21.35
C LEU A 158 -1.73 1.20 -22.40
N LYS A 159 -0.49 0.90 -21.96
CA LYS A 159 0.58 0.44 -22.84
C LYS A 159 0.68 -1.10 -22.82
N SER A 160 0.80 -1.70 -21.65
CA SER A 160 0.94 -3.15 -21.51
C SER A 160 0.45 -3.64 -20.15
N ILE A 161 0.15 -4.94 -20.07
CA ILE A 161 -0.23 -5.65 -18.84
C ILE A 161 0.67 -6.86 -18.72
N TYR A 162 1.27 -7.03 -17.54
CA TYR A 162 2.12 -8.18 -17.21
C TYR A 162 1.53 -8.96 -16.04
N GLU A 163 1.20 -10.24 -16.25
CA GLU A 163 1.02 -11.18 -15.15
C GLU A 163 2.39 -11.57 -14.60
N ILE A 164 2.64 -11.28 -13.33
CA ILE A 164 3.92 -11.55 -12.68
C ILE A 164 3.85 -12.93 -12.03
N LYS A 165 4.56 -13.88 -12.60
CA LYS A 165 4.62 -15.27 -12.12
C LYS A 165 6.03 -15.59 -11.67
N PHE A 166 6.14 -16.05 -10.42
CA PHE A 166 7.34 -16.66 -9.88
C PHE A 166 7.08 -18.16 -9.70
N GLU A 167 8.03 -19.00 -9.99
CA GLU A 167 7.92 -20.44 -9.78
C GLU A 167 7.57 -20.75 -8.32
N GLU A 168 8.27 -20.09 -7.40
CA GLU A 168 7.95 -20.06 -5.98
C GLU A 168 7.87 -18.60 -5.53
N ARG A 169 6.69 -18.08 -5.31
CA ARG A 169 6.54 -16.70 -4.87
C ARG A 169 6.89 -16.56 -3.39
N GLY A 170 7.92 -15.79 -3.10
CA GLY A 170 8.36 -15.42 -1.75
C GLY A 170 7.94 -14.00 -1.35
N THR A 171 8.66 -13.45 -0.36
CA THR A 171 8.55 -12.03 -0.01
C THR A 171 9.10 -11.13 -1.14
N PRO A 172 8.76 -9.83 -1.17
CA PRO A 172 9.33 -8.89 -2.15
C PRO A 172 10.86 -8.92 -2.20
N PHE A 173 11.52 -9.02 -1.05
CA PHE A 173 12.98 -9.13 -0.98
C PHE A 173 13.51 -10.42 -1.63
N GLU A 174 12.84 -11.55 -1.37
CA GLU A 174 13.19 -12.84 -1.98
C GLU A 174 12.91 -12.85 -3.48
N ASN A 175 11.78 -12.29 -3.90
CA ASN A 175 11.39 -12.20 -5.31
C ASN A 175 12.42 -11.41 -6.14
N ARG A 176 13.02 -10.34 -5.58
CA ARG A 176 14.07 -9.55 -6.25
C ARG A 176 15.34 -10.33 -6.58
N LYS A 177 15.59 -11.47 -5.90
CA LYS A 177 16.75 -12.33 -6.13
C LYS A 177 16.50 -13.40 -7.19
N LYS A 178 15.27 -13.54 -7.66
CA LYS A 178 14.87 -14.59 -8.61
C LYS A 178 15.12 -14.16 -10.04
N LYS A 179 15.35 -15.14 -10.90
CA LYS A 179 15.60 -14.95 -12.34
C LYS A 179 14.41 -14.29 -13.04
N GLU A 180 13.20 -14.68 -12.68
CA GLU A 180 11.97 -14.14 -13.25
C GLU A 180 11.83 -12.63 -12.97
N PHE A 181 12.31 -12.17 -11.82
CA PHE A 181 12.32 -10.74 -11.51
C PHE A 181 13.07 -9.92 -12.56
N SER A 182 14.29 -10.31 -12.91
CA SER A 182 15.10 -9.61 -13.92
C SER A 182 14.42 -9.60 -15.28
N ILE A 183 13.78 -10.72 -15.66
CA ILE A 183 13.05 -10.82 -16.93
C ILE A 183 11.89 -9.83 -17.01
N TYR A 184 11.06 -9.73 -15.95
CA TYR A 184 9.95 -8.78 -15.93
C TYR A 184 10.45 -7.34 -15.81
N TYR A 185 11.47 -7.10 -14.99
CA TYR A 185 12.08 -5.78 -14.82
C TYR A 185 12.55 -5.23 -16.18
N ASP A 186 13.32 -6.00 -16.95
CA ASP A 186 13.84 -5.57 -18.23
C ASP A 186 12.74 -5.32 -19.27
N LYS A 187 11.67 -6.15 -19.28
CA LYS A 187 10.53 -5.95 -20.17
C LYS A 187 9.81 -4.63 -19.88
N ILE A 188 9.50 -4.39 -18.60
CA ILE A 188 8.78 -3.18 -18.16
C ILE A 188 9.67 -1.94 -18.38
N TRP A 189 10.97 -2.04 -18.11
CA TRP A 189 11.93 -0.96 -18.38
C TRP A 189 11.91 -0.53 -19.85
N ARG A 190 11.95 -1.48 -20.78
CA ARG A 190 11.86 -1.19 -22.21
C ARG A 190 10.53 -0.55 -22.60
N ASP A 191 9.44 -1.00 -21.98
CA ASP A 191 8.12 -0.42 -22.24
C ASP A 191 8.00 1.03 -21.76
N LEU A 192 8.69 1.41 -20.70
CA LEU A 192 8.67 2.77 -20.20
C LEU A 192 9.45 3.76 -21.08
N ASP A 193 10.12 3.28 -22.18
CA ASP A 193 10.94 4.09 -23.09
C ASP A 193 11.94 4.97 -22.35
N VAL A 194 12.58 4.42 -21.31
CA VAL A 194 13.63 5.12 -20.58
C VAL A 194 14.87 5.09 -21.47
N HIS A 195 14.99 6.09 -22.33
CA HIS A 195 16.25 6.34 -23.04
C HIS A 195 17.24 6.95 -22.04
N ILE A 196 18.33 6.24 -21.76
CA ILE A 196 19.52 6.76 -21.07
C ILE A 196 20.33 7.56 -22.06
#